data_d018fdc2aa55ebd114c3a3a8662769e6
#
_entry.id   d018fdc2aa55ebd114c3a3a8662769e6
#
_cell.length_a   1.000
_cell.length_b   1.000
_cell.length_c   1.000
_cell.angle_alpha   90.00
_cell.angle_beta   90.00
_cell.angle_gamma   90.00
#
_symmetry.space_group_name_H-M   'P 1'
#
loop_
_entity.id
_entity.type
_entity.pdbx_description
1 polymer ?
#
loop_
_entity_poly.entity_id
_entity_poly.type
_entity_poly.pdbx_seq_one_letter_code
_entity_poly.pdbx_strand_id
1 'polypeptide(L)'
;MNQMKKLGGICSLGIFVALGGCSSSGNGTTNANTCSTLPPLTLTATTKFGFVQLYEADGLWRTANTNSIVGEAAQRGYNLIYNPGTTDAAAEQVSRFQDLIDQKVNAIIVAPHDTTTISPMVVAARRACIPVFVEDRAVDDTVAIPGEDYVTLVGSDMVKEGQLTAQWLINKTGGNAKIIEFEGTVGSGAAVGRKQGFDTEIAKNPGMQILASQSADFDVTKGHDLAVTLLPQYPDANWIFSHNDGMSFGIIKALQEAGKVPGRDIQIVSIDGTQEGAQDLKAGLIAEITQCNPHHGPKLFDTIEQYAKGETVPTLIMDTDEVIDSTNIDAYLPQAF
;
A
#
# COMPACT_ATOMS: atom_id res chain seq x y z
N MET A 1 -56.39 36.46 26.12
CA MET A 1 -57.63 37.13 25.63
C MET A 1 -58.01 36.43 24.33
N ASN A 2 -59.03 35.59 24.49
CA ASN A 2 -60.22 35.46 23.61
C ASN A 2 -59.95 35.07 22.17
N GLN A 3 -60.62 34.09 21.63
CA GLN A 3 -61.75 33.17 21.82
C GLN A 3 -61.89 32.39 20.51
N MET A 4 -61.88 31.09 20.50
CA MET A 4 -62.95 30.15 20.28
C MET A 4 -64.16 30.57 19.43
N LYS A 5 -64.49 29.71 18.40
CA LYS A 5 -65.81 29.12 18.09
C LYS A 5 -65.67 28.31 16.81
N LYS A 6 -65.80 27.06 16.72
CA LYS A 6 -66.87 26.07 16.83
C LYS A 6 -67.99 26.20 15.78
N LEU A 7 -68.32 25.00 15.31
CA LEU A 7 -69.54 24.44 14.67
C LEU A 7 -69.44 24.31 13.14
N GLY A 8 -69.73 23.24 12.51
CA GLY A 8 -70.57 22.05 12.75
C GLY A 8 -71.11 21.68 11.38
N GLY A 9 -71.09 20.54 10.94
CA GLY A 9 -72.08 19.49 11.03
C GLY A 9 -72.54 18.99 9.65
N ILE A 10 -72.38 17.70 9.40
CA ILE A 10 -73.41 16.73 8.97
C ILE A 10 -73.68 16.51 7.47
N CYS A 11 -73.67 15.20 7.14
CA CYS A 11 -74.45 14.34 6.23
C CYS A 11 -73.88 13.96 4.88
N SER A 12 -73.43 12.74 4.87
CA SER A 12 -73.84 11.58 4.05
C SER A 12 -74.38 11.80 2.63
N LEU A 13 -73.75 11.16 1.67
CA LEU A 13 -74.40 10.16 0.82
C LEU A 13 -73.36 9.37 0.05
N GLY A 14 -73.45 8.06 0.14
CA GLY A 14 -72.59 7.16 -0.58
C GLY A 14 -73.04 6.97 -2.03
N ILE A 15 -72.10 6.80 -2.92
CA ILE A 15 -72.34 6.14 -4.23
C ILE A 15 -71.17 5.15 -4.46
N PHE A 16 -71.52 3.88 -4.51
CA PHE A 16 -70.71 2.79 -5.03
C PHE A 16 -70.59 2.97 -6.53
N VAL A 17 -69.39 3.01 -7.08
CA VAL A 17 -69.13 2.64 -8.46
C VAL A 17 -67.95 1.68 -8.51
N ALA A 18 -68.16 0.56 -9.13
CA ALA A 18 -67.29 -0.59 -9.25
C ALA A 18 -66.20 -0.40 -10.29
N LEU A 19 -65.05 -1.02 -10.00
CA LEU A 19 -64.18 -1.76 -10.90
C LEU A 19 -63.74 -1.14 -12.21
N GLY A 20 -62.52 -0.65 -12.24
CA GLY A 20 -61.65 -0.60 -13.39
C GLY A 20 -60.24 -1.01 -12.99
N GLY A 21 -59.91 -2.30 -13.19
CA GLY A 21 -58.54 -2.77 -12.96
C GLY A 21 -57.64 -2.19 -14.03
N CYS A 22 -56.78 -1.23 -13.65
CA CYS A 22 -55.57 -0.92 -14.39
C CYS A 22 -54.43 -1.73 -13.80
N SER A 23 -54.07 -2.83 -14.49
CA SER A 23 -52.77 -3.45 -14.32
C SER A 23 -51.69 -2.44 -14.68
N SER A 24 -51.14 -1.79 -13.67
CA SER A 24 -49.87 -1.10 -13.80
C SER A 24 -48.81 -2.17 -14.01
N SER A 25 -48.34 -2.29 -15.25
CA SER A 25 -47.09 -2.93 -15.60
C SER A 25 -46.02 -2.18 -14.79
N GLY A 26 -45.63 -2.74 -13.65
CA GLY A 26 -44.46 -2.34 -12.95
C GLY A 26 -43.27 -2.52 -13.89
N ASN A 27 -42.76 -1.40 -14.39
CA ASN A 27 -41.39 -1.37 -14.89
C ASN A 27 -40.51 -1.79 -13.71
N GLY A 28 -40.16 -3.06 -13.67
CA GLY A 28 -39.11 -3.55 -12.83
C GLY A 28 -37.81 -2.87 -13.27
N THR A 29 -37.48 -1.75 -12.60
CA THR A 29 -36.09 -1.33 -12.54
C THR A 29 -35.36 -2.53 -12.02
N THR A 30 -34.59 -3.19 -12.88
CA THR A 30 -33.61 -4.20 -12.49
C THR A 30 -32.70 -3.52 -11.49
N ASN A 31 -32.91 -3.80 -10.19
CA ASN A 31 -31.94 -3.48 -9.17
C ASN A 31 -30.61 -4.10 -9.65
N ALA A 32 -29.66 -3.27 -9.97
CA ALA A 32 -28.30 -3.72 -10.17
C ALA A 32 -27.97 -4.59 -8.96
N ASN A 33 -27.57 -5.83 -9.19
CA ASN A 33 -27.19 -6.74 -8.11
C ASN A 33 -26.11 -6.06 -7.28
N THR A 34 -26.46 -5.66 -6.07
CA THR A 34 -25.54 -5.05 -5.13
C THR A 34 -25.16 -6.11 -4.11
N CYS A 35 -23.90 -6.48 -4.07
CA CYS A 35 -23.40 -7.45 -3.11
C CYS A 35 -23.20 -6.80 -1.74
N SER A 36 -23.72 -7.44 -0.71
CA SER A 36 -23.54 -7.03 0.69
C SER A 36 -22.39 -7.75 1.40
N THR A 37 -21.88 -8.83 0.79
CA THR A 37 -20.77 -9.65 1.28
C THR A 37 -19.74 -9.80 0.18
N LEU A 38 -18.59 -10.37 0.49
CA LEU A 38 -17.57 -10.70 -0.50
C LEU A 38 -18.17 -11.54 -1.63
N PRO A 39 -18.08 -11.08 -2.88
CA PRO A 39 -18.65 -11.79 -4.02
C PRO A 39 -17.80 -13.02 -4.36
N PRO A 40 -18.39 -14.15 -4.71
CA PRO A 40 -17.64 -15.32 -5.17
C PRO A 40 -16.90 -15.02 -6.47
N LEU A 41 -15.76 -15.67 -6.67
CA LEU A 41 -15.00 -15.63 -7.92
C LEU A 41 -15.06 -16.99 -8.61
N THR A 42 -15.31 -16.98 -9.91
CA THR A 42 -15.20 -18.18 -10.74
C THR A 42 -14.15 -17.92 -11.82
N LEU A 43 -13.12 -18.75 -11.86
CA LEU A 43 -12.08 -18.66 -12.88
C LEU A 43 -12.47 -19.43 -14.12
N THR A 44 -12.36 -18.78 -15.28
CA THR A 44 -12.58 -19.33 -16.61
C THR A 44 -11.50 -18.81 -17.56
N ALA A 45 -11.40 -19.36 -18.76
CA ALA A 45 -10.48 -18.86 -19.78
C ALA A 45 -10.75 -17.40 -20.21
N THR A 46 -11.90 -16.84 -19.86
CA THR A 46 -12.29 -15.46 -20.18
C THR A 46 -12.27 -14.53 -18.97
N THR A 47 -11.83 -15.01 -17.80
CA THR A 47 -11.75 -14.19 -16.59
C THR A 47 -10.81 -13.02 -16.81
N LYS A 48 -11.31 -11.81 -16.51
CA LYS A 48 -10.54 -10.56 -16.61
C LYS A 48 -10.17 -10.08 -15.22
N PHE A 49 -8.89 -9.90 -14.98
CA PHE A 49 -8.38 -9.24 -13.79
C PHE A 49 -8.09 -7.77 -14.10
N GLY A 50 -8.41 -6.87 -13.19
CA GLY A 50 -7.92 -5.50 -13.21
C GLY A 50 -6.76 -5.36 -12.24
N PHE A 51 -5.69 -4.65 -12.63
CA PHE A 51 -4.60 -4.31 -11.74
C PHE A 51 -4.42 -2.80 -11.71
N VAL A 52 -4.52 -2.23 -10.51
CA VAL A 52 -4.35 -0.79 -10.25
C VAL A 52 -3.27 -0.61 -9.20
N GLN A 53 -2.25 0.13 -9.55
CA GLN A 53 -1.20 0.55 -8.64
C GLN A 53 -0.81 2.00 -8.88
N LEU A 54 0.23 2.47 -8.20
CA LEU A 54 0.87 3.76 -8.44
C LEU A 54 1.42 3.84 -9.86
N TYR A 55 2.01 4.96 -10.23
CA TYR A 55 2.64 5.05 -11.53
C TYR A 55 4.00 4.31 -11.56
N GLU A 56 4.44 3.88 -12.74
CA GLU A 56 5.61 2.99 -12.89
C GLU A 56 6.94 3.59 -12.43
N ALA A 57 7.06 4.92 -12.46
CA ALA A 57 8.30 5.59 -12.06
C ALA A 57 8.49 5.69 -10.53
N ASP A 58 7.66 5.03 -9.71
CA ASP A 58 7.76 4.98 -8.24
C ASP A 58 8.96 4.12 -7.75
N GLY A 59 9.96 3.91 -8.59
CA GLY A 59 11.23 3.31 -8.22
C GLY A 59 11.41 1.83 -8.55
N LEU A 60 12.58 1.31 -8.19
CA LEU A 60 13.01 -0.06 -8.54
C LEU A 60 12.10 -1.12 -7.90
N TRP A 61 11.73 -0.93 -6.63
CA TRP A 61 10.83 -1.85 -5.93
C TRP A 61 9.50 -1.99 -6.68
N ARG A 62 8.88 -0.86 -7.04
CA ARG A 62 7.61 -0.84 -7.76
C ARG A 62 7.69 -1.53 -9.11
N THR A 63 8.78 -1.30 -9.85
CA THR A 63 9.05 -1.96 -11.12
C THR A 63 9.14 -3.49 -10.96
N ALA A 64 9.87 -3.97 -9.95
CA ALA A 64 10.00 -5.39 -9.67
C ALA A 64 8.65 -6.02 -9.26
N ASN A 65 7.87 -5.32 -8.42
CA ASN A 65 6.53 -5.75 -8.01
C ASN A 65 5.56 -5.84 -9.21
N THR A 66 5.53 -4.81 -10.06
CA THR A 66 4.73 -4.82 -11.30
C THR A 66 5.09 -6.01 -12.19
N ASN A 67 6.39 -6.20 -12.42
CA ASN A 67 6.88 -7.30 -13.26
C ASN A 67 6.50 -8.67 -12.68
N SER A 68 6.54 -8.81 -11.36
CA SER A 68 6.11 -10.03 -10.69
C SER A 68 4.63 -10.33 -10.94
N ILE A 69 3.74 -9.35 -10.75
CA ILE A 69 2.29 -9.56 -10.91
C ILE A 69 1.91 -9.75 -12.39
N VAL A 70 2.42 -8.89 -13.28
CA VAL A 70 2.14 -8.98 -14.72
C VAL A 70 2.73 -10.25 -15.32
N GLY A 71 3.96 -10.60 -14.93
CA GLY A 71 4.63 -11.82 -15.39
C GLY A 71 3.91 -13.08 -14.94
N GLU A 72 3.49 -13.15 -13.68
CA GLU A 72 2.76 -14.29 -13.14
C GLU A 72 1.39 -14.47 -13.80
N ALA A 73 0.65 -13.36 -14.01
CA ALA A 73 -0.61 -13.40 -14.74
C ALA A 73 -0.42 -13.97 -16.15
N ALA A 74 0.61 -13.51 -16.86
CA ALA A 74 0.93 -14.00 -18.21
C ALA A 74 1.34 -15.48 -18.20
N GLN A 75 2.16 -15.91 -17.24
CA GLN A 75 2.58 -17.30 -17.09
C GLN A 75 1.40 -18.25 -16.86
N ARG A 76 0.40 -17.81 -16.06
CA ARG A 76 -0.84 -18.58 -15.81
C ARG A 76 -1.88 -18.44 -16.93
N GLY A 77 -1.63 -17.62 -17.94
CA GLY A 77 -2.55 -17.37 -19.05
C GLY A 77 -3.78 -16.54 -18.66
N TYR A 78 -3.70 -15.72 -17.63
CA TYR A 78 -4.77 -14.83 -17.20
C TYR A 78 -4.82 -13.56 -18.06
N ASN A 79 -6.04 -13.07 -18.29
CA ASN A 79 -6.27 -11.78 -18.95
C ASN A 79 -6.20 -10.66 -17.89
N LEU A 80 -5.02 -10.04 -17.75
CA LEU A 80 -4.78 -8.94 -16.83
C LEU A 80 -4.89 -7.60 -17.58
N ILE A 81 -5.84 -6.76 -17.16
CA ILE A 81 -5.96 -5.38 -17.59
C ILE A 81 -5.12 -4.54 -16.63
N TYR A 82 -3.93 -4.17 -17.08
CA TYR A 82 -3.03 -3.29 -16.36
C TYR A 82 -2.88 -1.97 -17.13
N ASN A 83 -3.24 -0.88 -16.47
CA ASN A 83 -3.06 0.47 -16.99
C ASN A 83 -2.25 1.24 -15.96
N PRO A 84 -0.94 1.44 -16.21
CA PRO A 84 -0.08 2.17 -15.28
C PRO A 84 -0.54 3.62 -15.14
N GLY A 85 -0.35 4.19 -13.95
CA GLY A 85 -0.52 5.61 -13.72
C GLY A 85 0.49 6.45 -14.50
N THR A 86 0.14 7.68 -14.78
CA THR A 86 1.01 8.64 -15.47
C THR A 86 1.53 9.71 -14.52
N THR A 87 0.93 9.81 -13.36
CA THR A 87 1.30 10.76 -12.30
C THR A 87 1.27 10.10 -10.92
N ASP A 88 2.00 10.68 -9.98
CA ASP A 88 1.95 10.33 -8.55
C ASP A 88 0.76 11.06 -7.90
N ALA A 89 -0.46 10.73 -8.34
CA ALA A 89 -1.69 11.33 -7.83
C ALA A 89 -2.71 10.27 -7.42
N ALA A 90 -3.08 10.24 -6.16
CA ALA A 90 -4.11 9.35 -5.64
C ALA A 90 -5.44 9.44 -6.41
N ALA A 91 -5.82 10.65 -6.86
CA ALA A 91 -7.03 10.85 -7.67
C ALA A 91 -6.99 10.13 -9.02
N GLU A 92 -5.82 10.00 -9.66
CA GLU A 92 -5.66 9.23 -10.88
C GLU A 92 -5.88 7.74 -10.61
N GLN A 93 -5.36 7.22 -9.49
CA GLN A 93 -5.59 5.84 -9.09
C GLN A 93 -7.08 5.56 -8.85
N VAL A 94 -7.81 6.45 -8.20
CA VAL A 94 -9.26 6.36 -8.00
C VAL A 94 -9.99 6.28 -9.34
N SER A 95 -9.64 7.13 -10.31
CA SER A 95 -10.26 7.12 -11.64
C SER A 95 -10.02 5.79 -12.37
N ARG A 96 -8.78 5.29 -12.37
CA ARG A 96 -8.43 4.00 -12.99
C ARG A 96 -9.12 2.81 -12.31
N PHE A 97 -9.28 2.87 -10.99
CA PHE A 97 -10.04 1.86 -10.26
C PHE A 97 -11.52 1.87 -10.67
N GLN A 98 -12.13 3.06 -10.80
CA GLN A 98 -13.50 3.21 -11.28
C GLN A 98 -13.68 2.64 -12.69
N ASP A 99 -12.72 2.91 -13.58
CA ASP A 99 -12.73 2.35 -14.94
C ASP A 99 -12.77 0.82 -14.96
N LEU A 100 -12.10 0.15 -14.02
CA LEU A 100 -12.16 -1.32 -13.91
C LEU A 100 -13.54 -1.81 -13.41
N ILE A 101 -14.15 -1.07 -12.48
CA ILE A 101 -15.54 -1.36 -12.06
C ILE A 101 -16.49 -1.21 -13.25
N ASP A 102 -16.38 -0.16 -14.03
CA ASP A 102 -17.23 0.12 -15.19
C ASP A 102 -17.04 -0.90 -16.32
N GLN A 103 -15.81 -1.40 -16.49
CA GLN A 103 -15.47 -2.50 -17.40
C GLN A 103 -15.96 -3.87 -16.91
N LYS A 104 -16.48 -3.95 -15.67
CA LYS A 104 -16.99 -5.18 -15.04
C LYS A 104 -15.96 -6.30 -15.09
N VAL A 105 -14.73 -6.01 -14.66
CA VAL A 105 -13.71 -7.04 -14.48
C VAL A 105 -14.17 -8.07 -13.44
N ASN A 106 -13.62 -9.27 -13.46
CA ASN A 106 -14.05 -10.36 -12.56
C ASN A 106 -13.42 -10.26 -11.17
N ALA A 107 -12.25 -9.63 -11.06
CA ALA A 107 -11.59 -9.32 -9.81
C ALA A 107 -10.64 -8.13 -9.99
N ILE A 108 -10.37 -7.38 -8.92
CA ILE A 108 -9.43 -6.27 -8.92
C ILE A 108 -8.28 -6.57 -7.94
N ILE A 109 -7.07 -6.34 -8.40
CA ILE A 109 -5.84 -6.27 -7.59
C ILE A 109 -5.48 -4.81 -7.43
N VAL A 110 -5.17 -4.37 -6.22
CA VAL A 110 -4.82 -2.98 -5.94
C VAL A 110 -3.64 -2.84 -4.99
N ALA A 111 -2.63 -2.06 -5.40
CA ALA A 111 -1.61 -1.51 -4.51
C ALA A 111 -1.96 -0.04 -4.20
N PRO A 112 -2.45 0.28 -2.99
CA PRO A 112 -2.89 1.62 -2.65
C PRO A 112 -1.79 2.69 -2.75
N HIS A 113 -2.12 3.88 -3.25
CA HIS A 113 -1.24 5.05 -3.16
C HIS A 113 -1.08 5.47 -1.69
N ASP A 114 -2.20 5.66 -1.02
CA ASP A 114 -2.31 5.92 0.42
C ASP A 114 -3.46 5.10 1.02
N THR A 115 -3.48 5.01 2.33
CA THR A 115 -4.44 4.15 3.03
C THR A 115 -5.89 4.62 2.92
N THR A 116 -6.14 5.90 2.70
CA THR A 116 -7.48 6.52 2.85
C THR A 116 -8.20 6.74 1.54
N THR A 117 -7.51 7.24 0.51
CA THR A 117 -8.13 7.74 -0.73
C THR A 117 -8.78 6.61 -1.55
N ILE A 118 -8.16 5.42 -1.59
CA ILE A 118 -8.67 4.28 -2.37
C ILE A 118 -9.72 3.44 -1.62
N SER A 119 -9.77 3.51 -0.29
CA SER A 119 -10.63 2.65 0.54
C SER A 119 -12.12 2.69 0.16
N PRO A 120 -12.74 3.85 -0.14
CA PRO A 120 -14.11 3.90 -0.62
C PRO A 120 -14.34 3.15 -1.94
N MET A 121 -13.30 3.07 -2.80
CA MET A 121 -13.38 2.37 -4.08
C MET A 121 -13.37 0.85 -3.90
N VAL A 122 -12.67 0.34 -2.89
CA VAL A 122 -12.71 -1.07 -2.49
C VAL A 122 -14.14 -1.48 -2.10
N VAL A 123 -14.80 -0.65 -1.28
CA VAL A 123 -16.21 -0.84 -0.90
C VAL A 123 -17.14 -0.75 -2.13
N ALA A 124 -16.86 0.17 -3.06
CA ALA A 124 -17.63 0.30 -4.30
C ALA A 124 -17.51 -0.94 -5.21
N ALA A 125 -16.31 -1.51 -5.33
CA ALA A 125 -16.09 -2.75 -6.10
C ALA A 125 -16.86 -3.93 -5.48
N ARG A 126 -16.81 -4.11 -4.15
CA ARG A 126 -17.60 -5.14 -3.48
C ARG A 126 -19.11 -4.96 -3.76
N ARG A 127 -19.63 -3.73 -3.67
CA ARG A 127 -21.02 -3.42 -4.00
C ARG A 127 -21.36 -3.72 -5.47
N ALA A 128 -20.39 -3.55 -6.37
CA ALA A 128 -20.51 -3.93 -7.77
C ALA A 128 -20.31 -5.44 -8.02
N CYS A 129 -20.20 -6.25 -6.97
CA CYS A 129 -19.96 -7.69 -7.00
C CYS A 129 -18.62 -8.07 -7.64
N ILE A 130 -17.59 -7.28 -7.41
CA ILE A 130 -16.21 -7.54 -7.84
C ILE A 130 -15.34 -7.75 -6.61
N PRO A 131 -14.75 -8.93 -6.39
CA PRO A 131 -13.83 -9.18 -5.29
C PRO A 131 -12.54 -8.40 -5.50
N VAL A 132 -12.01 -7.84 -4.40
CA VAL A 132 -10.76 -7.06 -4.37
C VAL A 132 -9.70 -7.81 -3.59
N PHE A 133 -8.50 -7.85 -4.12
CA PHE A 133 -7.29 -8.33 -3.47
C PHE A 133 -6.35 -7.13 -3.32
N VAL A 134 -6.04 -6.79 -2.09
CA VAL A 134 -5.12 -5.70 -1.77
C VAL A 134 -3.70 -6.27 -1.73
N GLU A 135 -2.72 -5.54 -2.23
CA GLU A 135 -1.32 -5.96 -2.16
C GLU A 135 -0.42 -4.80 -1.78
N ASP A 136 0.80 -5.08 -1.32
CA ASP A 136 1.83 -4.13 -0.90
C ASP A 136 1.37 -3.26 0.29
N ARG A 137 0.51 -2.30 0.04
CA ARG A 137 0.08 -1.28 1.02
C ARG A 137 -1.34 -1.53 1.50
N ALA A 138 -1.59 -1.31 2.79
CA ALA A 138 -2.92 -1.46 3.37
C ALA A 138 -3.89 -0.35 2.92
N VAL A 139 -5.17 -0.66 2.96
CA VAL A 139 -6.28 0.31 2.95
C VAL A 139 -6.65 0.70 4.38
N ASP A 140 -7.50 1.71 4.55
CA ASP A 140 -8.09 2.06 5.84
C ASP A 140 -9.14 1.01 6.24
N ASP A 141 -8.81 0.17 7.21
CA ASP A 141 -9.65 -0.94 7.69
C ASP A 141 -10.88 -0.47 8.48
N THR A 142 -10.97 0.81 8.83
CA THR A 142 -12.18 1.42 9.38
C THR A 142 -13.20 1.77 8.29
N VAL A 143 -12.79 1.80 7.02
CA VAL A 143 -13.62 2.10 5.85
C VAL A 143 -13.86 0.85 5.01
N ALA A 144 -12.80 0.10 4.70
CA ALA A 144 -12.85 -1.14 3.92
C ALA A 144 -12.38 -2.31 4.79
N ILE A 145 -13.32 -3.11 5.26
CA ILE A 145 -13.11 -4.14 6.29
C ILE A 145 -12.54 -5.42 5.66
N PRO A 146 -11.39 -5.93 6.17
CA PRO A 146 -10.81 -7.20 5.69
C PRO A 146 -11.77 -8.37 5.89
N GLY A 147 -11.95 -9.20 4.87
CA GLY A 147 -12.87 -10.34 4.88
C GLY A 147 -14.34 -9.96 4.65
N GLU A 148 -14.68 -8.66 4.58
CA GLU A 148 -16.01 -8.15 4.25
C GLU A 148 -16.05 -7.33 2.97
N ASP A 149 -15.11 -6.39 2.81
CA ASP A 149 -15.01 -5.50 1.65
C ASP A 149 -13.92 -5.91 0.67
N TYR A 150 -12.87 -6.56 1.15
CA TYR A 150 -11.82 -7.18 0.32
C TYR A 150 -11.39 -8.53 0.89
N VAL A 151 -10.82 -9.37 0.01
CA VAL A 151 -10.52 -10.77 0.35
C VAL A 151 -9.33 -10.86 1.29
N THR A 152 -8.23 -10.24 0.93
CA THR A 152 -6.95 -10.33 1.65
C THR A 152 -6.06 -9.15 1.33
N LEU A 153 -5.08 -8.89 2.21
CA LEU A 153 -3.88 -8.12 1.93
C LEU A 153 -2.69 -9.08 1.83
N VAL A 154 -1.95 -9.01 0.72
CA VAL A 154 -0.68 -9.71 0.50
C VAL A 154 0.45 -8.68 0.50
N GLY A 155 1.47 -8.83 1.32
CA GLY A 155 2.59 -7.88 1.37
C GLY A 155 3.57 -8.14 2.49
N SER A 156 4.39 -7.14 2.81
CA SER A 156 5.30 -7.13 3.95
C SER A 156 4.67 -6.46 5.17
N ASP A 157 5.13 -6.83 6.36
CA ASP A 157 4.77 -6.14 7.61
C ASP A 157 5.65 -4.89 7.78
N MET A 158 5.16 -3.76 7.29
CA MET A 158 5.89 -2.49 7.30
C MET A 158 6.28 -2.03 8.71
N VAL A 159 5.49 -2.36 9.74
CA VAL A 159 5.83 -2.07 11.13
C VAL A 159 7.00 -2.96 11.57
N LYS A 160 6.96 -4.23 11.17
CA LYS A 160 8.02 -5.18 11.47
C LYS A 160 9.34 -4.81 10.78
N GLU A 161 9.30 -4.32 9.54
CA GLU A 161 10.48 -3.81 8.83
C GLU A 161 11.16 -2.69 9.64
N GLY A 162 10.40 -1.66 10.04
CA GLY A 162 10.92 -0.59 10.88
C GLY A 162 11.48 -1.09 12.22
N GLN A 163 10.82 -2.07 12.85
CA GLN A 163 11.32 -2.70 14.08
C GLN A 163 12.63 -3.45 13.85
N LEU A 164 12.76 -4.20 12.77
CA LEU A 164 13.96 -4.96 12.44
C LEU A 164 15.16 -4.03 12.23
N THR A 165 14.97 -2.98 11.43
CA THR A 165 15.99 -1.95 11.20
C THR A 165 16.42 -1.29 12.52
N ALA A 166 15.45 -0.89 13.36
CA ALA A 166 15.77 -0.25 14.66
C ALA A 166 16.50 -1.22 15.60
N GLN A 167 16.08 -2.48 15.70
CA GLN A 167 16.71 -3.48 16.55
C GLN A 167 18.15 -3.76 16.12
N TRP A 168 18.38 -3.87 14.80
CA TRP A 168 19.74 -4.01 14.27
C TRP A 168 20.61 -2.79 14.65
N LEU A 169 20.08 -1.58 14.42
CA LEU A 169 20.80 -0.33 14.74
C LEU A 169 21.10 -0.19 16.23
N ILE A 170 20.16 -0.51 17.11
CA ILE A 170 20.35 -0.51 18.57
C ILE A 170 21.48 -1.47 18.96
N ASN A 171 21.45 -2.69 18.42
CA ASN A 171 22.48 -3.70 18.69
C ASN A 171 23.85 -3.26 18.16
N LYS A 172 23.91 -2.69 16.95
CA LYS A 172 25.13 -2.24 16.31
C LYS A 172 25.81 -1.08 17.04
N THR A 173 25.03 -0.19 17.62
CA THR A 173 25.51 1.05 18.28
C THR A 173 25.60 0.93 19.78
N GLY A 174 25.17 -0.17 20.37
CA GLY A 174 25.02 -0.30 21.82
C GLY A 174 24.02 0.71 22.41
N GLY A 175 23.00 1.10 21.64
CA GLY A 175 21.95 2.01 22.05
C GLY A 175 22.35 3.49 22.03
N ASN A 176 23.34 3.89 21.21
CA ASN A 176 23.79 5.28 21.09
C ASN A 176 23.90 5.69 19.62
N ALA A 177 22.99 6.53 19.14
CA ALA A 177 23.02 7.09 17.80
C ALA A 177 22.26 8.43 17.73
N LYS A 178 22.69 9.29 16.79
CA LYS A 178 22.01 10.53 16.39
C LYS A 178 21.58 10.36 14.94
N ILE A 179 20.28 10.25 14.71
CA ILE A 179 19.67 9.73 13.49
C ILE A 179 18.96 10.86 12.76
N ILE A 180 19.13 10.93 11.43
CA ILE A 180 18.22 11.65 10.55
C ILE A 180 17.38 10.59 9.81
N GLU A 181 16.05 10.69 9.88
CA GLU A 181 15.11 9.80 9.23
C GLU A 181 14.55 10.43 7.95
N PHE A 182 14.64 9.68 6.85
CA PHE A 182 14.08 10.02 5.54
C PHE A 182 12.86 9.14 5.31
N GLU A 183 11.68 9.74 5.44
CA GLU A 183 10.42 9.05 5.31
C GLU A 183 9.99 8.89 3.84
N GLY A 184 9.20 7.87 3.57
CA GLY A 184 8.56 7.69 2.27
C GLY A 184 7.39 8.64 2.04
N THR A 185 6.55 8.31 1.03
CA THR A 185 5.37 9.09 0.66
C THR A 185 4.41 9.27 1.83
N VAL A 186 4.06 10.51 2.10
CA VAL A 186 3.19 10.88 3.22
C VAL A 186 1.84 10.15 3.14
N GLY A 187 1.46 9.47 4.22
CA GLY A 187 0.19 8.75 4.32
C GLY A 187 0.18 7.37 3.66
N SER A 188 1.27 6.96 2.99
CA SER A 188 1.38 5.59 2.52
C SER A 188 1.54 4.61 3.67
N GLY A 189 0.95 3.42 3.55
CA GLY A 189 1.05 2.37 4.57
C GLY A 189 2.51 2.01 4.88
N ALA A 190 3.38 2.01 3.88
CA ALA A 190 4.79 1.72 4.03
C ALA A 190 5.52 2.79 4.87
N ALA A 191 5.36 4.08 4.55
CA ALA A 191 5.99 5.15 5.32
C ALA A 191 5.49 5.19 6.76
N VAL A 192 4.18 5.09 6.97
CA VAL A 192 3.55 5.10 8.31
C VAL A 192 4.01 3.91 9.14
N GLY A 193 4.00 2.70 8.56
CA GLY A 193 4.38 1.48 9.27
C GLY A 193 5.85 1.45 9.64
N ARG A 194 6.75 1.74 8.69
CA ARG A 194 8.21 1.79 8.91
C ARG A 194 8.57 2.78 10.01
N LYS A 195 8.01 3.99 9.93
CA LYS A 195 8.19 5.00 10.97
C LYS A 195 7.69 4.51 12.33
N GLN A 196 6.47 4.01 12.40
CA GLN A 196 5.89 3.51 13.66
C GLN A 196 6.76 2.44 14.30
N GLY A 197 7.23 1.47 13.49
CA GLY A 197 8.08 0.39 13.96
C GLY A 197 9.42 0.90 14.47
N PHE A 198 10.09 1.74 13.69
CA PHE A 198 11.40 2.29 14.01
C PHE A 198 11.35 3.19 15.25
N ASP A 199 10.50 4.20 15.24
CA ASP A 199 10.39 5.18 16.35
C ASP A 199 10.04 4.51 17.67
N THR A 200 9.14 3.52 17.63
CA THR A 200 8.72 2.79 18.85
C THR A 200 9.89 2.03 19.49
N GLU A 201 10.77 1.41 18.68
CA GLU A 201 11.94 0.71 19.20
C GLU A 201 13.05 1.70 19.66
N ILE A 202 13.31 2.75 18.87
CA ILE A 202 14.30 3.79 19.21
C ILE A 202 13.95 4.47 20.53
N ALA A 203 12.68 4.80 20.75
CA ALA A 203 12.22 5.48 21.97
C ALA A 203 12.49 4.70 23.28
N LYS A 204 12.71 3.39 23.21
CA LYS A 204 13.05 2.56 24.37
C LYS A 204 14.51 2.76 24.83
N ASN A 205 15.35 3.43 24.04
CA ASN A 205 16.79 3.56 24.27
C ASN A 205 17.18 5.04 24.38
N PRO A 206 17.38 5.58 25.60
CA PRO A 206 17.60 7.02 25.81
C PRO A 206 18.84 7.61 25.11
N GLY A 207 19.80 6.76 24.72
CA GLY A 207 20.99 7.18 23.95
C GLY A 207 20.73 7.28 22.43
N MET A 208 19.57 6.83 21.97
CA MET A 208 19.16 6.93 20.57
C MET A 208 18.30 8.18 20.37
N GLN A 209 18.66 9.03 19.41
CA GLN A 209 17.98 10.29 19.16
C GLN A 209 17.66 10.47 17.68
N ILE A 210 16.41 10.65 17.34
CA ILE A 210 15.98 11.10 16.01
C ILE A 210 16.04 12.63 16.01
N LEU A 211 17.02 13.20 15.30
CA LEU A 211 17.26 14.64 15.25
C LEU A 211 16.33 15.35 14.29
N ALA A 212 15.98 14.69 13.20
CA ALA A 212 15.02 15.14 12.19
C ALA A 212 14.37 13.93 11.54
N SER A 213 13.11 14.10 11.12
CA SER A 213 12.34 13.12 10.37
C SER A 213 11.50 13.88 9.36
N GLN A 214 11.74 13.65 8.05
CA GLN A 214 11.05 14.34 6.95
C GLN A 214 10.86 13.41 5.75
N SER A 215 9.76 13.63 5.01
CA SER A 215 9.48 12.86 3.80
C SER A 215 10.33 13.31 2.62
N ALA A 216 10.83 12.33 1.89
CA ALA A 216 11.41 12.45 0.55
C ALA A 216 10.67 11.54 -0.46
N ASP A 217 9.44 11.12 -0.13
CA ASP A 217 8.45 10.47 -1.00
C ASP A 217 8.96 9.23 -1.76
N PHE A 218 9.90 8.47 -1.18
CA PHE A 218 10.60 7.34 -1.82
C PHE A 218 11.40 7.72 -3.09
N ASP A 219 11.61 9.00 -3.34
CA ASP A 219 12.23 9.51 -4.56
C ASP A 219 13.72 9.79 -4.37
N VAL A 220 14.54 9.35 -5.33
CA VAL A 220 16.01 9.50 -5.33
C VAL A 220 16.42 10.97 -5.27
N THR A 221 15.79 11.83 -6.10
CA THR A 221 16.12 13.26 -6.20
C THR A 221 15.72 14.01 -4.94
N LYS A 222 14.51 13.73 -4.43
CA LYS A 222 14.05 14.33 -3.17
C LYS A 222 14.89 13.87 -1.98
N GLY A 223 15.32 12.61 -1.96
CA GLY A 223 16.28 12.09 -0.97
C GLY A 223 17.59 12.86 -0.98
N HIS A 224 18.15 13.10 -2.18
CA HIS A 224 19.33 13.95 -2.35
C HIS A 224 19.12 15.38 -1.84
N ASP A 225 18.08 16.07 -2.31
CA ASP A 225 17.84 17.47 -2.01
C ASP A 225 17.55 17.68 -0.52
N LEU A 226 16.82 16.75 0.09
CA LEU A 226 16.58 16.75 1.52
C LEU A 226 17.88 16.52 2.31
N ALA A 227 18.75 15.61 1.86
CA ALA A 227 20.06 15.38 2.48
C ALA A 227 20.94 16.63 2.41
N VAL A 228 21.01 17.30 1.25
CA VAL A 228 21.71 18.58 1.10
C VAL A 228 21.19 19.62 2.10
N THR A 229 19.91 19.60 2.39
CA THR A 229 19.27 20.54 3.35
C THR A 229 19.54 20.16 4.80
N LEU A 230 19.42 18.89 5.18
CA LEU A 230 19.45 18.47 6.59
C LEU A 230 20.87 18.26 7.12
N LEU A 231 21.80 17.76 6.31
CA LEU A 231 23.17 17.47 6.78
C LEU A 231 23.89 18.67 7.41
N PRO A 232 23.81 19.89 6.86
CA PRO A 232 24.41 21.07 7.50
C PRO A 232 23.69 21.51 8.78
N GLN A 233 22.39 21.22 8.92
CA GLN A 233 21.58 21.60 10.09
C GLN A 233 21.84 20.67 11.27
N TYR A 234 22.21 19.42 11.00
CA TYR A 234 22.45 18.39 12.02
C TYR A 234 23.86 17.80 11.89
N PRO A 235 24.91 18.62 12.16
CA PRO A 235 26.32 18.21 11.97
C PRO A 235 26.73 17.05 12.89
N ASP A 236 25.98 16.82 13.96
CA ASP A 236 26.22 15.75 14.94
C ASP A 236 25.57 14.42 14.53
N ALA A 237 24.76 14.39 13.48
CA ALA A 237 24.17 13.15 12.99
C ALA A 237 25.26 12.17 12.55
N ASN A 238 25.15 10.93 12.99
CA ASN A 238 26.10 9.88 12.64
C ASN A 238 25.42 8.66 11.99
N TRP A 239 24.09 8.66 11.95
CA TRP A 239 23.27 7.65 11.28
C TRP A 239 22.16 8.30 10.46
N ILE A 240 21.79 7.62 9.40
CA ILE A 240 20.61 7.91 8.58
C ILE A 240 19.76 6.66 8.55
N PHE A 241 18.47 6.80 8.80
CA PHE A 241 17.45 5.82 8.45
C PHE A 241 16.72 6.29 7.20
N SER A 242 16.84 5.52 6.13
CA SER A 242 16.15 5.74 4.87
C SER A 242 15.06 4.70 4.72
N HIS A 243 13.82 5.13 4.48
CA HIS A 243 12.70 4.22 4.34
C HIS A 243 12.75 3.37 3.07
N ASN A 244 13.68 3.65 2.11
CA ASN A 244 13.92 2.77 0.98
C ASN A 244 15.33 2.98 0.38
N ASP A 245 15.75 2.02 -0.45
CA ASP A 245 17.04 2.08 -1.14
C ASP A 245 17.12 3.24 -2.12
N GLY A 246 16.01 3.57 -2.82
CA GLY A 246 15.98 4.68 -3.77
C GLY A 246 16.43 6.00 -3.14
N MET A 247 15.86 6.37 -2.00
CA MET A 247 16.32 7.57 -1.28
C MET A 247 17.77 7.44 -0.82
N SER A 248 18.22 6.24 -0.41
CA SER A 248 19.59 5.99 0.02
C SER A 248 20.61 6.34 -1.07
N PHE A 249 20.32 6.07 -2.35
CA PHE A 249 21.21 6.45 -3.47
C PHE A 249 21.36 7.97 -3.57
N GLY A 250 20.26 8.71 -3.44
CA GLY A 250 20.28 10.17 -3.40
C GLY A 250 21.08 10.70 -2.20
N ILE A 251 20.89 10.12 -1.03
CA ILE A 251 21.59 10.47 0.22
C ILE A 251 23.10 10.21 0.10
N ILE A 252 23.49 9.05 -0.44
CA ILE A 252 24.90 8.70 -0.70
C ILE A 252 25.54 9.75 -1.58
N LYS A 253 24.89 10.16 -2.67
CA LYS A 253 25.37 11.20 -3.57
C LYS A 253 25.55 12.55 -2.85
N ALA A 254 24.55 12.96 -2.07
CA ALA A 254 24.62 14.22 -1.31
C ALA A 254 25.77 14.22 -0.28
N LEU A 255 26.00 13.09 0.40
CA LEU A 255 27.15 12.94 1.32
C LEU A 255 28.47 13.09 0.59
N GLN A 256 28.64 12.45 -0.57
CA GLN A 256 29.86 12.55 -1.38
C GLN A 256 30.09 13.98 -1.88
N GLU A 257 29.06 14.68 -2.34
CA GLU A 257 29.13 16.09 -2.76
C GLU A 257 29.51 17.02 -1.60
N ALA A 258 29.07 16.68 -0.38
CA ALA A 258 29.48 17.39 0.86
C ALA A 258 30.90 17.03 1.35
N GLY A 259 31.64 16.19 0.61
CA GLY A 259 32.97 15.73 0.99
C GLY A 259 33.00 14.72 2.14
N LYS A 260 31.86 14.13 2.49
CA LYS A 260 31.73 13.05 3.47
C LYS A 260 31.85 11.70 2.80
N VAL A 261 32.30 10.70 3.54
CA VAL A 261 32.41 9.32 3.08
C VAL A 261 31.24 8.52 3.68
N PRO A 262 30.24 8.12 2.86
CA PRO A 262 29.15 7.24 3.31
C PRO A 262 29.71 5.96 3.89
N GLY A 263 29.10 5.42 4.93
CA GLY A 263 29.57 4.21 5.62
C GLY A 263 30.77 4.43 6.55
N ARG A 264 31.38 5.62 6.56
CA ARG A 264 32.46 5.97 7.48
C ARG A 264 32.13 7.20 8.33
N ASP A 265 31.81 8.33 7.69
CA ASP A 265 31.54 9.58 8.39
C ASP A 265 30.08 9.64 8.86
N ILE A 266 29.15 9.07 8.09
CA ILE A 266 27.75 8.83 8.43
C ILE A 266 27.38 7.45 7.90
N GLN A 267 26.75 6.64 8.72
CA GLN A 267 26.22 5.31 8.38
C GLN A 267 24.77 5.41 7.88
N ILE A 268 24.37 4.48 7.02
CA ILE A 268 23.01 4.43 6.47
C ILE A 268 22.41 3.05 6.77
N VAL A 269 21.20 3.02 7.30
CA VAL A 269 20.33 1.84 7.29
C VAL A 269 19.17 2.10 6.34
N SER A 270 18.76 1.09 5.59
CA SER A 270 17.82 1.20 4.47
C SER A 270 16.77 0.11 4.53
N ILE A 271 15.76 0.21 3.66
CA ILE A 271 14.77 -0.87 3.44
C ILE A 271 14.63 -1.06 1.93
N ASP A 272 14.41 -2.25 1.47
CA ASP A 272 13.99 -2.84 0.21
C ASP A 272 14.83 -4.09 -0.14
N GLY A 273 16.11 -3.95 -0.44
CA GLY A 273 17.00 -5.03 -0.88
C GLY A 273 17.14 -5.10 -2.41
N THR A 274 17.17 -3.96 -3.05
CA THR A 274 17.42 -3.84 -4.50
C THR A 274 18.83 -4.31 -4.87
N GLN A 275 19.03 -4.67 -6.15
CA GLN A 275 20.34 -5.06 -6.64
C GLN A 275 21.41 -3.98 -6.41
N GLU A 276 21.07 -2.70 -6.62
CA GLU A 276 21.96 -1.56 -6.37
C GLU A 276 22.21 -1.35 -4.89
N GLY A 277 21.15 -1.41 -4.04
CA GLY A 277 21.28 -1.31 -2.59
C GLY A 277 22.16 -2.41 -2.01
N ALA A 278 21.99 -3.65 -2.49
CA ALA A 278 22.82 -4.79 -2.09
C ALA A 278 24.30 -4.60 -2.50
N GLN A 279 24.57 -4.00 -3.66
CA GLN A 279 25.93 -3.65 -4.08
C GLN A 279 26.54 -2.54 -3.21
N ASP A 280 25.76 -1.52 -2.87
CA ASP A 280 26.17 -0.43 -1.97
C ASP A 280 26.43 -0.93 -0.54
N LEU A 281 25.64 -1.88 -0.05
CA LEU A 281 25.90 -2.56 1.22
C LEU A 281 27.20 -3.34 1.14
N LYS A 282 27.41 -4.11 0.09
CA LYS A 282 28.66 -4.86 -0.11
C LYS A 282 29.87 -3.94 -0.23
N ALA A 283 29.72 -2.76 -0.80
CA ALA A 283 30.76 -1.72 -0.89
C ALA A 283 30.97 -0.97 0.43
N GLY A 284 30.10 -1.18 1.43
CA GLY A 284 30.15 -0.53 2.74
C GLY A 284 29.61 0.90 2.75
N LEU A 285 28.85 1.32 1.73
CA LEU A 285 28.17 2.62 1.65
C LEU A 285 26.86 2.61 2.47
N ILE A 286 26.19 1.46 2.53
CA ILE A 286 25.05 1.14 3.38
C ILE A 286 25.50 0.10 4.42
N ALA A 287 25.06 0.24 5.65
CA ALA A 287 25.46 -0.63 6.75
C ALA A 287 24.51 -1.82 6.94
N GLU A 288 23.24 -1.62 6.63
CA GLU A 288 22.18 -2.62 6.77
C GLU A 288 21.02 -2.28 5.82
N ILE A 289 20.38 -3.34 5.30
CA ILE A 289 19.12 -3.26 4.57
C ILE A 289 18.15 -4.27 5.18
N THR A 290 16.99 -3.81 5.61
CA THR A 290 15.86 -4.69 5.89
C THR A 290 15.13 -4.99 4.58
N GLN A 291 14.96 -6.27 4.25
CA GLN A 291 14.28 -6.69 3.04
C GLN A 291 12.81 -6.24 3.04
N CYS A 292 12.32 -5.81 1.87
CA CYS A 292 10.91 -5.72 1.52
C CYS A 292 10.71 -6.44 0.18
N ASN A 293 10.10 -7.63 0.21
CA ASN A 293 10.00 -8.48 -0.97
C ASN A 293 8.99 -7.93 -1.98
N PRO A 294 9.37 -7.64 -3.25
CA PRO A 294 8.43 -7.17 -4.28
C PRO A 294 7.73 -8.31 -5.05
N HIS A 295 8.14 -9.57 -4.86
CA HIS A 295 7.69 -10.69 -5.69
C HIS A 295 6.36 -11.27 -5.22
N HIS A 296 5.32 -10.43 -5.14
CA HIS A 296 3.99 -10.83 -4.66
C HIS A 296 3.19 -11.67 -5.67
N GLY A 297 3.50 -11.61 -6.97
CA GLY A 297 2.73 -12.24 -8.05
C GLY A 297 2.35 -13.70 -7.79
N PRO A 298 3.30 -14.63 -7.55
CA PRO A 298 2.99 -16.04 -7.29
C PRO A 298 2.04 -16.24 -6.11
N LYS A 299 2.36 -15.65 -4.95
CA LYS A 299 1.56 -15.74 -3.72
C LYS A 299 0.15 -15.16 -3.90
N LEU A 300 0.04 -14.02 -4.59
CA LEU A 300 -1.20 -13.35 -4.86
C LEU A 300 -2.12 -14.22 -5.75
N PHE A 301 -1.61 -14.75 -6.85
CA PHE A 301 -2.42 -15.57 -7.75
C PHE A 301 -2.76 -16.95 -7.16
N ASP A 302 -1.87 -17.56 -6.35
CA ASP A 302 -2.20 -18.76 -5.57
C ASP A 302 -3.39 -18.49 -4.64
N THR A 303 -3.39 -17.32 -3.97
CA THR A 303 -4.46 -16.89 -3.08
C THR A 303 -5.77 -16.63 -3.82
N ILE A 304 -5.70 -16.00 -4.99
CA ILE A 304 -6.86 -15.79 -5.87
C ILE A 304 -7.47 -17.14 -6.30
N GLU A 305 -6.64 -18.12 -6.65
CA GLU A 305 -7.11 -19.45 -7.04
C GLU A 305 -7.74 -20.23 -5.88
N GLN A 306 -7.17 -20.11 -4.67
CA GLN A 306 -7.77 -20.67 -3.45
C GLN A 306 -9.16 -20.08 -3.19
N TYR A 307 -9.26 -18.74 -3.25
CA TYR A 307 -10.53 -18.06 -3.10
C TYR A 307 -11.57 -18.49 -4.14
N ALA A 308 -11.17 -18.62 -5.40
CA ALA A 308 -12.06 -19.07 -6.48
C ALA A 308 -12.53 -20.52 -6.32
N LYS A 309 -11.78 -21.38 -5.62
CA LYS A 309 -12.21 -22.73 -5.24
C LYS A 309 -13.16 -22.76 -4.04
N GLY A 310 -13.44 -21.61 -3.42
CA GLY A 310 -14.23 -21.50 -2.20
C GLY A 310 -13.47 -21.90 -0.93
N GLU A 311 -12.15 -21.96 -0.99
CA GLU A 311 -11.31 -22.23 0.17
C GLU A 311 -11.25 -20.99 1.08
N THR A 312 -11.02 -21.22 2.38
CA THR A 312 -10.82 -20.11 3.32
C THR A 312 -9.46 -19.47 3.08
N VAL A 313 -9.45 -18.18 2.81
CA VAL A 313 -8.24 -17.38 2.63
C VAL A 313 -8.03 -16.50 3.88
N PRO A 314 -6.83 -16.45 4.46
CA PRO A 314 -6.52 -15.48 5.51
C PRO A 314 -6.70 -14.04 4.99
N THR A 315 -7.21 -13.15 5.84
CA THR A 315 -7.39 -11.73 5.49
C THR A 315 -6.07 -10.97 5.39
N LEU A 316 -4.97 -11.56 5.87
CA LEU A 316 -3.63 -11.01 5.91
C LEU A 316 -2.62 -12.10 5.60
N ILE A 317 -1.80 -11.90 4.58
CA ILE A 317 -0.74 -12.82 4.14
C ILE A 317 0.55 -12.01 4.01
N MET A 318 1.41 -12.12 5.04
CA MET A 318 2.65 -11.37 5.09
C MET A 318 3.85 -12.20 4.63
N ASP A 319 4.80 -11.52 3.99
CA ASP A 319 6.12 -12.06 3.74
C ASP A 319 6.94 -12.07 5.03
N THR A 320 7.98 -12.89 5.04
CA THR A 320 8.98 -12.87 6.11
C THR A 320 10.19 -12.12 5.58
N ASP A 321 10.32 -10.88 6.02
CA ASP A 321 11.44 -10.04 5.66
C ASP A 321 12.63 -10.30 6.57
N GLU A 322 13.85 -10.22 6.02
CA GLU A 322 15.10 -10.46 6.74
C GLU A 322 16.00 -9.24 6.77
N VAL A 323 16.87 -9.20 7.77
CA VAL A 323 17.92 -8.20 7.88
C VAL A 323 19.14 -8.64 7.09
N ILE A 324 19.64 -7.77 6.24
CA ILE A 324 20.79 -7.98 5.38
C ILE A 324 21.91 -7.04 5.83
N ASP A 325 23.05 -7.58 6.19
CA ASP A 325 24.22 -6.81 6.54
C ASP A 325 25.51 -7.45 5.98
N SER A 326 26.67 -6.95 6.39
CA SER A 326 27.97 -7.46 5.92
C SER A 326 28.21 -8.95 6.20
N THR A 327 27.40 -9.60 7.05
CA THR A 327 27.55 -11.01 7.42
C THR A 327 26.82 -11.96 6.48
N ASN A 328 25.76 -11.49 5.79
CA ASN A 328 24.93 -12.33 4.91
C ASN A 328 24.74 -11.77 3.49
N ILE A 329 25.30 -10.61 3.16
CA ILE A 329 25.16 -9.96 1.84
C ILE A 329 25.58 -10.87 0.67
N ASP A 330 26.62 -11.68 0.83
CA ASP A 330 27.08 -12.55 -0.25
C ASP A 330 26.07 -13.66 -0.60
N ALA A 331 25.28 -14.09 0.38
CA ALA A 331 24.18 -15.03 0.17
C ALA A 331 22.95 -14.36 -0.40
N TYR A 332 22.70 -13.09 -0.05
CA TYR A 332 21.55 -12.33 -0.51
C TYR A 332 21.70 -11.80 -1.94
N LEU A 333 22.88 -11.31 -2.31
CA LEU A 333 23.15 -10.61 -3.57
C LEU A 333 22.64 -11.33 -4.86
N PRO A 334 22.68 -12.68 -4.98
CA PRO A 334 22.12 -13.36 -6.14
C PRO A 334 20.59 -13.31 -6.27
N GLN A 335 19.87 -12.95 -5.22
CA GLN A 335 18.41 -12.89 -5.16
C GLN A 335 17.88 -11.45 -5.00
N ALA A 336 18.77 -10.47 -4.92
CA ALA A 336 18.40 -9.05 -4.95
C ALA A 336 17.71 -8.70 -6.28
N PHE A 337 16.74 -7.80 -6.26
CA PHE A 337 15.86 -7.49 -7.39
C PHE A 337 16.18 -6.17 -8.09
#